data_7f6048275dd579dc5663f0b02e89bb85
#
_entry.id   7f6048275dd579dc5663f0b02e89bb85
#
_cell.length_a   1.000
_cell.length_b   1.000
_cell.length_c   1.000
_cell.angle_alpha   90.00
_cell.angle_beta   90.00
_cell.angle_gamma   90.00
#
_symmetry.space_group_name_H-M   'P 1'
#
loop_
_entity.id
_entity.type
_entity.pdbx_description
1 polymer ?
#
loop_
_entity_poly.entity_id
_entity_poly.type
_entity_poly.pdbx_seq_one_letter_code
_entity_poly.pdbx_strand_id
1 'polypeptide(L)'
;MRRREFVAAASLGAGAPAAEAWRGTEAGMQSGGSTARILAVSAHPADFCSRAGGTLIKHVRAGSKVKVIWLTQGESDESAFLIKQRPGISVDEVRRIREKEAFACVEVIGAEGKMFGFGDGPLRMTPERMEMLAREMADFKPNLILTHWKDELTYPTHWRTSRSVIEAAQMARVSWDIRFFEPNIGSASRVGFVPDHYVDITEVFERKVEALKTLAAQPRLVPEYTVCNRWRGIECGRQYAEAFVRWAPRPPVQDLLGV
;
A
#
# COMPACT_ATOMS: atom_id res chain seq x y z
N MET A 1 19.26 66.96 -3.54
CA MET A 1 20.10 65.76 -3.35
C MET A 1 19.64 64.67 -4.29
N ARG A 2 20.48 64.32 -5.25
CA ARG A 2 20.12 63.44 -6.38
C ARG A 2 20.36 61.95 -6.00
N ARG A 3 19.34 61.12 -6.19
CA ARG A 3 19.53 59.66 -6.14
C ARG A 3 20.30 59.20 -7.37
N ARG A 4 21.37 58.47 -7.17
CA ARG A 4 22.12 57.77 -8.22
C ARG A 4 21.59 56.33 -8.29
N GLU A 5 21.07 55.97 -9.45
CA GLU A 5 20.73 54.63 -9.85
C GLU A 5 22.05 53.84 -10.13
N PHE A 6 22.16 52.64 -9.53
CA PHE A 6 23.15 51.67 -9.91
C PHE A 6 22.44 50.54 -10.67
N VAL A 7 22.57 50.57 -11.97
CA VAL A 7 22.23 49.41 -12.82
C VAL A 7 23.50 48.61 -12.97
N ALA A 8 23.51 47.40 -12.37
CA ALA A 8 24.56 46.41 -12.64
C ALA A 8 23.98 45.37 -13.60
N ALA A 9 24.51 45.32 -14.81
CA ALA A 9 24.25 44.31 -15.80
C ALA A 9 24.95 43.02 -15.37
N ALA A 10 24.20 41.97 -15.06
CA ALA A 10 24.72 40.62 -14.89
C ALA A 10 24.57 39.87 -16.20
N SER A 11 25.67 39.55 -16.84
CA SER A 11 25.79 38.68 -17.98
C SER A 11 25.40 37.25 -17.61
N LEU A 12 24.37 36.72 -18.25
CA LEU A 12 23.98 35.31 -18.18
C LEU A 12 24.98 34.48 -18.98
N GLY A 13 25.91 33.84 -18.29
CA GLY A 13 26.69 32.74 -18.83
C GLY A 13 25.83 31.49 -18.94
N ALA A 14 25.66 30.97 -20.15
CA ALA A 14 25.03 29.69 -20.40
C ALA A 14 25.89 28.56 -19.84
N GLY A 15 25.50 28.04 -18.69
CA GLY A 15 26.01 26.81 -18.10
C GLY A 15 25.10 25.64 -18.45
N ALA A 16 25.68 24.62 -19.08
CA ALA A 16 25.04 23.38 -19.45
C ALA A 16 24.36 22.63 -18.27
N PRO A 17 23.34 21.77 -18.51
CA PRO A 17 22.57 21.17 -17.45
C PRO A 17 23.39 20.12 -16.70
N ALA A 18 23.53 20.29 -15.40
CA ALA A 18 23.98 19.24 -14.49
C ALA A 18 22.83 18.23 -14.27
N ALA A 19 22.58 17.40 -15.26
CA ALA A 19 21.65 16.29 -15.22
C ALA A 19 22.40 14.96 -15.35
N GLU A 20 23.47 14.79 -14.57
CA GLU A 20 24.15 13.49 -14.43
C GLU A 20 24.74 13.40 -13.04
N ALA A 21 24.01 12.83 -12.11
CA ALA A 21 24.52 12.04 -10.99
C ALA A 21 23.41 11.69 -10.01
N TRP A 22 22.49 10.83 -10.43
CA TRP A 22 21.84 9.91 -9.49
C TRP A 22 21.43 8.63 -10.24
N ARG A 23 22.43 7.90 -10.69
CA ARG A 23 22.25 6.47 -10.97
C ARG A 23 22.30 5.78 -9.61
N GLY A 24 21.18 5.80 -8.89
CA GLY A 24 20.94 4.84 -7.84
C GLY A 24 21.10 3.47 -8.45
N THR A 25 22.00 2.70 -7.91
CA THR A 25 22.20 1.29 -8.24
C THR A 25 20.83 0.61 -8.14
N GLU A 26 20.20 0.38 -9.29
CA GLU A 26 19.27 -0.70 -9.45
C GLU A 26 20.08 -1.96 -9.14
N ALA A 27 20.02 -2.39 -7.87
CA ALA A 27 20.43 -3.72 -7.52
C ALA A 27 19.51 -4.64 -8.30
N GLY A 28 19.99 -5.06 -9.47
CA GLY A 28 19.30 -5.96 -10.36
C GLY A 28 18.86 -7.18 -9.57
N MET A 29 17.56 -7.34 -9.41
CA MET A 29 16.99 -8.65 -9.21
C MET A 29 17.30 -9.42 -10.50
N GLN A 30 18.47 -10.06 -10.52
CA GLN A 30 18.76 -11.07 -11.53
C GLN A 30 17.70 -12.15 -11.38
N SER A 31 16.91 -12.29 -12.41
CA SER A 31 15.88 -13.30 -12.59
C SER A 31 16.50 -14.68 -12.70
N GLY A 32 16.82 -15.26 -11.55
CA GLY A 32 17.01 -16.69 -11.40
C GLY A 32 15.65 -17.34 -11.16
N GLY A 33 15.01 -17.81 -12.20
CA GLY A 33 14.14 -18.97 -12.28
C GLY A 33 12.89 -19.12 -11.41
N SER A 34 12.52 -18.24 -10.47
CA SER A 34 11.30 -18.38 -9.67
C SER A 34 10.43 -17.14 -9.76
N THR A 35 9.20 -17.30 -10.25
CA THR A 35 8.19 -16.23 -10.27
C THR A 35 7.97 -15.69 -8.85
N ALA A 36 8.19 -14.40 -8.63
CA ALA A 36 7.97 -13.78 -7.34
C ALA A 36 6.48 -13.91 -6.90
N ARG A 37 6.26 -14.11 -5.61
CA ARG A 37 4.93 -14.23 -5.01
C ARG A 37 4.72 -13.11 -4.01
N ILE A 38 3.76 -12.24 -4.31
CA ILE A 38 3.43 -11.06 -3.51
C ILE A 38 2.09 -11.29 -2.83
N LEU A 39 2.08 -11.20 -1.53
CA LEU A 39 0.86 -11.30 -0.72
C LEU A 39 0.52 -9.95 -0.11
N ALA A 40 -0.65 -9.40 -0.41
CA ALA A 40 -1.19 -8.25 0.32
C ALA A 40 -2.27 -8.73 1.29
N VAL A 41 -2.15 -8.35 2.57
CA VAL A 41 -3.17 -8.65 3.59
C VAL A 41 -3.68 -7.35 4.16
N SER A 42 -4.97 -7.10 3.99
CA SER A 42 -5.64 -5.89 4.45
C SER A 42 -6.79 -6.20 5.41
N ALA A 43 -7.19 -5.20 6.19
CA ALA A 43 -8.33 -5.31 7.09
C ALA A 43 -9.65 -5.31 6.30
N HIS A 44 -9.79 -4.36 5.35
CA HIS A 44 -11.02 -4.09 4.62
C HIS A 44 -10.83 -4.17 3.10
N PRO A 45 -11.93 -4.20 2.33
CA PRO A 45 -11.93 -4.36 0.88
C PRO A 45 -11.16 -3.30 0.08
N ALA A 46 -11.02 -2.09 0.61
CA ALA A 46 -10.41 -0.97 -0.11
C ALA A 46 -8.91 -0.78 0.17
N ASP A 47 -8.42 -1.30 1.28
CA ASP A 47 -7.10 -0.97 1.82
C ASP A 47 -5.95 -1.36 0.89
N PHE A 48 -6.00 -2.57 0.35
CA PHE A 48 -4.95 -3.06 -0.54
C PHE A 48 -4.80 -2.21 -1.81
N CYS A 49 -5.94 -1.76 -2.37
CA CYS A 49 -5.94 -0.97 -3.59
C CYS A 49 -5.51 0.47 -3.32
N SER A 50 -6.11 1.10 -2.32
CA SER A 50 -5.84 2.50 -2.00
C SER A 50 -4.37 2.72 -1.64
N ARG A 51 -3.76 1.81 -0.89
CA ARG A 51 -2.40 1.96 -0.34
C ARG A 51 -1.30 1.31 -1.17
N ALA A 52 -1.61 0.23 -1.90
CA ALA A 52 -0.61 -0.56 -2.63
C ALA A 52 -1.06 -0.98 -4.05
N GLY A 53 -2.20 -0.48 -4.54
CA GLY A 53 -2.78 -0.92 -5.82
C GLY A 53 -1.85 -0.75 -7.01
N GLY A 54 -1.12 0.35 -7.09
CA GLY A 54 -0.13 0.59 -8.15
C GLY A 54 1.04 -0.39 -8.08
N THR A 55 1.56 -0.64 -6.89
CA THR A 55 2.60 -1.65 -6.64
C THR A 55 2.14 -3.04 -7.05
N LEU A 56 0.93 -3.44 -6.67
CA LEU A 56 0.37 -4.74 -7.03
C LEU A 56 0.22 -4.88 -8.55
N ILE A 57 -0.30 -3.85 -9.25
CA ILE A 57 -0.41 -3.83 -10.71
C ILE A 57 0.96 -3.97 -11.38
N LYS A 58 1.98 -3.27 -10.90
CA LYS A 58 3.35 -3.40 -11.43
C LYS A 58 3.89 -4.82 -11.28
N HIS A 59 3.69 -5.44 -10.14
CA HIS A 59 4.10 -6.83 -9.93
C HIS A 59 3.36 -7.82 -10.83
N VAL A 60 2.04 -7.65 -11.03
CA VAL A 60 1.28 -8.45 -11.99
C VAL A 60 1.84 -8.30 -13.40
N ARG A 61 2.07 -7.05 -13.85
CA ARG A 61 2.67 -6.77 -15.18
C ARG A 61 4.07 -7.39 -15.35
N ALA A 62 4.84 -7.46 -14.27
CA ALA A 62 6.16 -8.09 -14.25
C ALA A 62 6.09 -9.64 -14.18
N GLY A 63 4.91 -10.24 -14.22
CA GLY A 63 4.73 -11.70 -14.19
C GLY A 63 4.77 -12.32 -12.80
N SER A 64 4.75 -11.53 -11.72
CA SER A 64 4.65 -12.05 -10.36
C SER A 64 3.26 -12.64 -10.11
N LYS A 65 3.20 -13.66 -9.25
CA LYS A 65 1.93 -14.13 -8.68
C LYS A 65 1.53 -13.17 -7.56
N VAL A 66 0.38 -12.54 -7.69
CA VAL A 66 -0.14 -11.59 -6.70
C VAL A 66 -1.41 -12.13 -6.10
N LYS A 67 -1.45 -12.22 -4.77
CA LYS A 67 -2.63 -12.60 -3.99
C LYS A 67 -2.98 -11.51 -3.00
N VAL A 68 -4.26 -11.20 -2.91
CA VAL A 68 -4.82 -10.23 -1.97
C VAL A 68 -5.77 -10.95 -1.02
N ILE A 69 -5.56 -10.77 0.28
CA ILE A 69 -6.46 -11.25 1.33
C ILE A 69 -7.02 -10.04 2.07
N TRP A 70 -8.32 -9.99 2.30
CA TRP A 70 -8.93 -9.05 3.23
C TRP A 70 -9.73 -9.78 4.29
N LEU A 71 -9.59 -9.32 5.55
CA LEU A 71 -10.08 -10.07 6.70
C LEU A 71 -11.57 -9.85 6.97
N THR A 72 -12.09 -8.64 6.69
CA THR A 72 -13.48 -8.25 6.94
C THR A 72 -14.12 -7.66 5.69
N GLN A 73 -15.44 -7.51 5.67
CA GLN A 73 -16.11 -6.80 4.60
C GLN A 73 -16.15 -5.28 4.77
N GLY A 74 -15.68 -4.73 5.90
CA GLY A 74 -15.74 -3.30 6.18
C GLY A 74 -17.18 -2.81 6.29
N GLU A 75 -18.04 -3.61 6.90
CA GLU A 75 -19.48 -3.37 7.00
C GLU A 75 -19.87 -2.31 8.02
N SER A 76 -18.92 -1.83 8.83
CA SER A 76 -19.13 -0.79 9.84
C SER A 76 -18.72 0.60 9.32
N ASP A 77 -17.73 1.22 9.94
CA ASP A 77 -17.31 2.60 9.65
C ASP A 77 -16.84 2.84 8.21
N GLU A 78 -16.21 1.83 7.60
CA GLU A 78 -15.76 1.90 6.20
C GLU A 78 -16.93 2.03 5.21
N SER A 79 -18.13 1.62 5.60
CA SER A 79 -19.35 1.69 4.80
C SER A 79 -20.27 2.86 5.15
N ALA A 80 -19.82 3.80 5.98
CA ALA A 80 -20.65 4.91 6.47
C ALA A 80 -21.30 5.73 5.33
N PHE A 81 -20.59 5.94 4.22
CA PHE A 81 -21.15 6.64 3.05
C PHE A 81 -22.31 5.84 2.44
N LEU A 82 -22.11 4.56 2.18
CA LEU A 82 -23.14 3.67 1.62
C LEU A 82 -24.40 3.60 2.51
N ILE A 83 -24.19 3.44 3.83
CA ILE A 83 -25.27 3.40 4.82
C ILE A 83 -26.07 4.71 4.83
N LYS A 84 -25.37 5.85 4.74
CA LYS A 84 -26.00 7.16 4.66
C LYS A 84 -26.82 7.36 3.37
N GLN A 85 -26.34 6.83 2.24
CA GLN A 85 -27.03 6.92 0.95
C GLN A 85 -28.25 5.96 0.86
N ARG A 86 -28.26 4.89 1.65
CA ARG A 86 -29.31 3.87 1.66
C ARG A 86 -29.80 3.60 3.09
N PRO A 87 -30.58 4.54 3.68
CA PRO A 87 -31.13 4.37 5.02
C PRO A 87 -31.91 3.07 5.14
N GLY A 88 -31.62 2.28 6.17
CA GLY A 88 -32.27 0.98 6.39
C GLY A 88 -31.65 -0.20 5.64
N ILE A 89 -30.55 0.01 4.90
CA ILE A 89 -29.80 -1.11 4.30
C ILE A 89 -29.38 -2.09 5.39
N SER A 90 -29.55 -3.40 5.14
CA SER A 90 -29.12 -4.43 6.09
C SER A 90 -27.60 -4.60 6.07
N VAL A 91 -27.03 -5.04 7.20
CA VAL A 91 -25.60 -5.35 7.31
C VAL A 91 -25.18 -6.40 6.27
N ASP A 92 -25.99 -7.41 6.03
CA ASP A 92 -25.70 -8.46 5.06
C ASP A 92 -25.72 -7.94 3.62
N GLU A 93 -26.55 -6.94 3.31
CA GLU A 93 -26.52 -6.29 2.00
C GLU A 93 -25.27 -5.42 1.85
N VAL A 94 -24.86 -4.68 2.89
CA VAL A 94 -23.61 -3.94 2.91
C VAL A 94 -22.42 -4.89 2.65
N ARG A 95 -22.36 -6.01 3.35
CA ARG A 95 -21.31 -7.03 3.18
C ARG A 95 -21.23 -7.53 1.73
N ARG A 96 -22.37 -7.88 1.14
CA ARG A 96 -22.43 -8.34 -0.26
C ARG A 96 -21.96 -7.29 -1.26
N ILE A 97 -22.33 -6.03 -1.06
CA ILE A 97 -21.88 -4.93 -1.91
C ILE A 97 -20.36 -4.77 -1.80
N ARG A 98 -19.84 -4.69 -0.58
CA ARG A 98 -18.40 -4.52 -0.33
C ARG A 98 -17.55 -5.67 -0.87
N GLU A 99 -18.05 -6.90 -0.72
CA GLU A 99 -17.41 -8.07 -1.29
C GLU A 99 -17.35 -8.02 -2.81
N LYS A 100 -18.46 -7.70 -3.47
CA LYS A 100 -18.52 -7.55 -4.93
C LYS A 100 -17.55 -6.46 -5.43
N GLU A 101 -17.51 -5.32 -4.75
CA GLU A 101 -16.58 -4.23 -5.07
C GLU A 101 -15.13 -4.67 -4.96
N ALA A 102 -14.77 -5.40 -3.88
CA ALA A 102 -13.41 -5.87 -3.67
C ALA A 102 -12.97 -6.86 -4.76
N PHE A 103 -13.81 -7.82 -5.13
CA PHE A 103 -13.49 -8.74 -6.22
C PHE A 103 -13.36 -8.04 -7.57
N ALA A 104 -14.22 -7.07 -7.89
CA ALA A 104 -14.09 -6.24 -9.08
C ALA A 104 -12.77 -5.43 -9.08
N CYS A 105 -12.38 -4.90 -7.92
CA CYS A 105 -11.11 -4.21 -7.75
C CYS A 105 -9.91 -5.13 -8.02
N VAL A 106 -9.93 -6.33 -7.44
CA VAL A 106 -8.87 -7.35 -7.63
C VAL A 106 -8.78 -7.78 -9.10
N GLU A 107 -9.90 -7.91 -9.80
CA GLU A 107 -9.94 -8.22 -11.25
C GLU A 107 -9.26 -7.12 -12.07
N VAL A 108 -9.54 -5.84 -11.77
CA VAL A 108 -8.85 -4.71 -12.43
C VAL A 108 -7.36 -4.74 -12.16
N ILE A 109 -6.90 -5.10 -10.96
CA ILE A 109 -5.48 -5.25 -10.63
C ILE A 109 -4.86 -6.44 -11.39
N GLY A 110 -5.62 -7.50 -11.63
CA GLY A 110 -5.16 -8.76 -12.23
C GLY A 110 -4.58 -9.73 -11.19
N ALA A 111 -5.01 -9.64 -9.94
CA ALA A 111 -4.54 -10.46 -8.82
C ALA A 111 -5.55 -11.58 -8.46
N GLU A 112 -5.12 -12.52 -7.62
CA GLU A 112 -6.01 -13.48 -6.93
C GLU A 112 -6.58 -12.82 -5.67
N GLY A 113 -7.89 -12.90 -5.45
CA GLY A 113 -8.56 -12.37 -4.26
C GLY A 113 -9.08 -13.44 -3.33
N LYS A 114 -8.94 -13.24 -2.01
CA LYS A 114 -9.56 -14.08 -0.98
C LYS A 114 -10.11 -13.24 0.16
N MET A 115 -11.37 -13.45 0.48
CA MET A 115 -12.03 -12.86 1.64
C MET A 115 -12.15 -13.89 2.76
N PHE A 116 -11.86 -13.47 4.01
CA PHE A 116 -12.08 -14.34 5.17
C PHE A 116 -13.43 -14.11 5.84
N GLY A 117 -14.02 -12.93 5.69
CA GLY A 117 -15.36 -12.65 6.24
C GLY A 117 -15.41 -12.59 7.76
N PHE A 118 -14.31 -12.26 8.41
CA PHE A 118 -14.30 -12.02 9.85
C PHE A 118 -15.05 -10.71 10.14
N GLY A 119 -15.86 -10.62 11.15
CA GLY A 119 -16.61 -9.40 11.44
C GLY A 119 -15.72 -8.19 11.72
N ASP A 120 -16.18 -7.01 11.32
CA ASP A 120 -15.42 -5.75 11.40
C ASP A 120 -15.58 -5.00 12.74
N GLY A 121 -16.58 -5.28 13.50
CA GLY A 121 -16.85 -4.51 14.70
C GLY A 121 -16.88 -5.27 16.03
N PRO A 122 -15.76 -5.47 16.72
CA PRO A 122 -14.35 -5.35 16.35
C PRO A 122 -13.78 -6.62 15.71
N LEU A 123 -12.77 -6.47 14.85
CA LEU A 123 -12.01 -7.61 14.34
C LEU A 123 -11.37 -8.37 15.51
N ARG A 124 -11.71 -9.66 15.65
CA ARG A 124 -11.13 -10.56 16.64
C ARG A 124 -10.38 -11.68 15.94
N MET A 125 -9.10 -11.80 16.20
CA MET A 125 -8.26 -12.89 15.69
C MET A 125 -8.21 -13.99 16.74
N THR A 126 -9.07 -15.01 16.57
CA THR A 126 -9.02 -16.22 17.40
C THR A 126 -7.88 -17.15 16.95
N PRO A 127 -7.46 -18.14 17.75
CA PRO A 127 -6.46 -19.12 17.33
C PRO A 127 -6.79 -19.77 15.98
N GLU A 128 -8.03 -20.14 15.75
CA GLU A 128 -8.50 -20.77 14.51
C GLU A 128 -8.35 -19.82 13.31
N ARG A 129 -8.68 -18.53 13.48
CA ARG A 129 -8.51 -17.50 12.45
C ARG A 129 -7.03 -17.22 12.16
N MET A 130 -6.19 -17.27 13.20
CA MET A 130 -4.74 -17.17 13.05
C MET A 130 -4.18 -18.36 12.25
N GLU A 131 -4.61 -19.58 12.56
CA GLU A 131 -4.24 -20.77 11.80
C GLU A 131 -4.71 -20.70 10.34
N MET A 132 -5.92 -20.19 10.06
CA MET A 132 -6.41 -19.98 8.70
C MET A 132 -5.48 -19.04 7.93
N LEU A 133 -5.08 -17.91 8.51
CA LEU A 133 -4.19 -16.95 7.88
C LEU A 133 -2.79 -17.54 7.67
N ALA A 134 -2.25 -18.23 8.68
CA ALA A 134 -0.94 -18.88 8.60
C ALA A 134 -0.91 -19.98 7.52
N ARG A 135 -2.00 -20.76 7.39
CA ARG A 135 -2.14 -21.77 6.36
C ARG A 135 -2.11 -21.18 4.95
N GLU A 136 -2.88 -20.09 4.73
CA GLU A 136 -2.83 -19.37 3.44
C GLU A 136 -1.43 -18.88 3.09
N MET A 137 -0.69 -18.38 4.08
CA MET A 137 0.69 -17.95 3.89
C MET A 137 1.62 -19.12 3.59
N ALA A 138 1.48 -20.23 4.31
CA ALA A 138 2.28 -21.45 4.08
C ALA A 138 2.05 -22.06 2.69
N ASP A 139 0.79 -22.05 2.21
CA ASP A 139 0.42 -22.58 0.90
C ASP A 139 0.89 -21.63 -0.23
N PHE A 140 0.71 -20.34 -0.06
CA PHE A 140 1.11 -19.34 -1.06
C PHE A 140 2.62 -19.12 -1.11
N LYS A 141 3.34 -19.25 0.01
CA LYS A 141 4.81 -19.06 0.16
C LYS A 141 5.27 -17.70 -0.39
N PRO A 142 4.79 -16.58 0.16
CA PRO A 142 5.13 -15.26 -0.34
C PRO A 142 6.63 -14.96 -0.22
N ASN A 143 7.16 -14.21 -1.19
CA ASN A 143 8.49 -13.61 -1.13
C ASN A 143 8.44 -12.22 -0.47
N LEU A 144 7.30 -11.52 -0.65
CA LEU A 144 7.02 -10.22 -0.09
C LEU A 144 5.59 -10.21 0.47
N ILE A 145 5.42 -9.64 1.66
CA ILE A 145 4.13 -9.43 2.29
C ILE A 145 3.91 -7.92 2.46
N LEU A 146 2.76 -7.43 1.99
CA LEU A 146 2.31 -6.06 2.18
C LEU A 146 1.14 -6.05 3.18
N THR A 147 1.16 -5.14 4.15
CA THR A 147 0.08 -5.02 5.14
C THR A 147 0.06 -3.62 5.77
N HIS A 148 -0.88 -3.38 6.68
CA HIS A 148 -1.05 -2.11 7.37
C HIS A 148 0.15 -1.72 8.23
N TRP A 149 0.32 -0.42 8.46
CA TRP A 149 1.26 0.10 9.44
C TRP A 149 0.95 -0.44 10.84
N LYS A 150 1.96 -1.00 11.49
CA LYS A 150 1.80 -1.71 12.78
C LYS A 150 1.32 -0.85 13.94
N ASP A 151 1.53 0.46 13.85
CA ASP A 151 1.19 1.44 14.88
C ASP A 151 0.07 2.40 14.42
N GLU A 152 -0.76 1.98 13.47
CA GLU A 152 -1.91 2.76 13.03
C GLU A 152 -3.03 2.74 14.09
N LEU A 153 -2.96 3.68 15.04
CA LEU A 153 -3.89 3.76 16.16
C LEU A 153 -5.26 4.36 15.78
N THR A 154 -5.38 4.99 14.62
CA THR A 154 -6.63 5.63 14.17
C THR A 154 -7.70 4.63 13.75
N TYR A 155 -7.28 3.41 13.42
CA TYR A 155 -8.17 2.31 13.02
C TYR A 155 -7.73 1.00 13.69
N PRO A 156 -8.43 0.56 14.75
CA PRO A 156 -8.06 -0.65 15.49
C PRO A 156 -7.97 -1.93 14.64
N THR A 157 -8.81 -2.07 13.61
CA THR A 157 -8.74 -3.20 12.68
C THR A 157 -7.43 -3.24 11.89
N HIS A 158 -6.86 -2.09 11.54
CA HIS A 158 -5.62 -2.01 10.77
C HIS A 158 -4.41 -2.54 11.55
N TRP A 159 -4.14 -2.03 12.77
CA TRP A 159 -3.00 -2.52 13.54
C TRP A 159 -3.19 -3.97 14.04
N ARG A 160 -4.44 -4.40 14.29
CA ARG A 160 -4.71 -5.81 14.58
C ARG A 160 -4.36 -6.69 13.39
N THR A 161 -4.74 -6.28 12.17
CA THR A 161 -4.38 -6.98 10.94
C THR A 161 -2.87 -7.11 10.78
N SER A 162 -2.11 -6.01 10.89
CA SER A 162 -0.65 -6.06 10.70
C SER A 162 0.05 -6.93 11.74
N ARG A 163 -0.36 -6.88 13.01
CA ARG A 163 0.18 -7.75 14.06
C ARG A 163 -0.13 -9.21 13.80
N SER A 164 -1.37 -9.50 13.39
CA SER A 164 -1.76 -10.87 13.01
C SER A 164 -0.99 -11.38 11.81
N VAL A 165 -0.67 -10.51 10.84
CA VAL A 165 0.17 -10.87 9.68
C VAL A 165 1.57 -11.25 10.12
N ILE A 166 2.20 -10.48 11.02
CA ILE A 166 3.53 -10.79 11.54
C ILE A 166 3.52 -12.14 12.26
N GLU A 167 2.54 -12.37 13.13
CA GLU A 167 2.39 -13.62 13.89
C GLU A 167 2.11 -14.81 12.95
N ALA A 168 1.19 -14.68 12.01
CA ALA A 168 0.87 -15.72 11.04
C ALA A 168 2.06 -16.06 10.14
N ALA A 169 2.88 -15.07 9.74
CA ALA A 169 4.10 -15.31 8.97
C ALA A 169 5.14 -16.11 9.77
N GLN A 170 5.24 -15.87 11.08
CA GLN A 170 6.07 -16.69 11.99
C GLN A 170 5.55 -18.11 12.09
N MET A 171 4.26 -18.29 12.32
CA MET A 171 3.61 -19.60 12.40
C MET A 171 3.80 -20.39 11.10
N ALA A 172 3.64 -19.76 9.96
CA ALA A 172 3.79 -20.33 8.63
C ALA A 172 5.25 -20.56 8.20
N ARG A 173 6.22 -20.00 8.94
CA ARG A 173 7.67 -20.04 8.60
C ARG A 173 7.95 -19.53 7.17
N VAL A 174 7.25 -18.47 6.75
CA VAL A 174 7.43 -17.86 5.43
C VAL A 174 8.32 -16.62 5.48
N SER A 175 8.48 -15.95 4.34
CA SER A 175 9.33 -14.78 4.18
C SER A 175 9.08 -13.70 5.25
N TRP A 176 10.18 -13.09 5.68
CA TRP A 176 10.20 -11.94 6.59
C TRP A 176 10.29 -10.60 5.85
N ASP A 177 10.27 -10.56 4.52
CA ASP A 177 10.15 -9.29 3.80
C ASP A 177 8.70 -8.80 3.88
N ILE A 178 8.41 -8.13 5.00
CA ILE A 178 7.12 -7.50 5.25
C ILE A 178 7.30 -5.99 5.05
N ARG A 179 6.40 -5.38 4.27
CA ARG A 179 6.31 -3.94 4.08
C ARG A 179 4.97 -3.44 4.56
N PHE A 180 5.03 -2.41 5.40
CA PHE A 180 3.85 -1.72 5.86
C PHE A 180 3.53 -0.59 4.89
N PHE A 181 2.32 -0.59 4.36
CA PHE A 181 1.85 0.49 3.50
C PHE A 181 1.30 1.68 4.31
N GLU A 182 1.05 2.77 3.62
CA GLU A 182 0.55 4.04 4.14
C GLU A 182 -0.61 3.84 5.13
N PRO A 183 -0.59 4.46 6.32
CA PRO A 183 -1.77 4.52 7.18
C PRO A 183 -2.86 5.42 6.58
N ASN A 184 -3.98 5.59 7.26
CA ASN A 184 -5.04 6.46 6.80
C ASN A 184 -4.51 7.87 6.50
N ILE A 185 -4.98 8.45 5.38
CA ILE A 185 -4.56 9.78 4.91
C ILE A 185 -4.67 10.80 6.05
N GLY A 186 -3.60 11.58 6.21
CA GLY A 186 -3.49 12.60 7.25
C GLY A 186 -3.12 12.07 8.64
N SER A 187 -2.94 10.75 8.83
CA SER A 187 -2.52 10.18 10.10
C SER A 187 -1.04 9.82 10.17
N ALA A 188 -0.33 9.73 9.05
CA ALA A 188 1.04 9.25 8.94
C ALA A 188 2.00 9.88 9.98
N SER A 189 2.03 11.20 10.08
CA SER A 189 2.87 11.91 11.05
C SER A 189 2.46 11.66 12.51
N ARG A 190 1.17 11.42 12.78
CA ARG A 190 0.65 11.17 14.13
C ARG A 190 0.99 9.78 14.64
N VAL A 191 1.17 8.82 13.73
CA VAL A 191 1.46 7.42 14.05
C VAL A 191 2.89 7.02 13.73
N GLY A 192 3.77 8.01 13.48
CA GLY A 192 5.20 7.78 13.25
C GLY A 192 5.50 6.98 11.98
N PHE A 193 4.67 7.10 10.95
CA PHE A 193 4.94 6.48 9.65
C PHE A 193 5.93 7.34 8.87
N VAL A 194 7.19 6.90 8.83
CA VAL A 194 8.26 7.53 8.06
C VAL A 194 8.69 6.53 6.98
N PRO A 195 8.31 6.75 5.71
CA PRO A 195 8.64 5.81 4.64
C PRO A 195 10.15 5.71 4.41
N ASP A 196 10.62 4.49 4.23
CA ASP A 196 12.00 4.17 3.85
C ASP A 196 12.08 3.53 2.45
N HIS A 197 10.92 3.32 1.82
CA HIS A 197 10.81 2.71 0.50
C HIS A 197 9.65 3.32 -0.30
N TYR A 198 9.94 3.67 -1.56
CA TYR A 198 8.96 4.23 -2.48
C TYR A 198 8.89 3.39 -3.75
N VAL A 199 7.69 3.21 -4.27
CA VAL A 199 7.45 2.57 -5.56
C VAL A 199 6.88 3.60 -6.52
N ASP A 200 7.61 3.91 -7.59
CA ASP A 200 7.09 4.72 -8.69
C ASP A 200 5.94 3.99 -9.37
N ILE A 201 4.75 4.57 -9.30
CA ILE A 201 3.52 4.02 -9.91
C ILE A 201 3.01 4.87 -11.06
N THR A 202 3.81 5.82 -11.55
CA THR A 202 3.40 6.79 -12.57
C THR A 202 2.80 6.12 -13.80
N GLU A 203 3.44 5.08 -14.31
CA GLU A 203 3.01 4.35 -15.51
C GLU A 203 1.73 3.49 -15.34
N VAL A 204 1.35 3.21 -14.10
CA VAL A 204 0.19 2.38 -13.75
C VAL A 204 -0.88 3.16 -12.98
N PHE A 205 -0.67 4.45 -12.77
CA PHE A 205 -1.55 5.26 -11.92
C PHE A 205 -2.99 5.28 -12.42
N GLU A 206 -3.22 5.45 -13.72
CA GLU A 206 -4.57 5.44 -14.29
C GLU A 206 -5.26 4.08 -14.05
N ARG A 207 -4.52 2.98 -14.17
CA ARG A 207 -5.07 1.66 -13.88
C ARG A 207 -5.42 1.48 -12.40
N LYS A 208 -4.62 2.06 -11.50
CA LYS A 208 -4.97 2.13 -10.07
C LYS A 208 -6.25 2.93 -9.85
N VAL A 209 -6.41 4.06 -10.54
CA VAL A 209 -7.64 4.87 -10.46
C VAL A 209 -8.86 4.08 -10.95
N GLU A 210 -8.74 3.31 -12.03
CA GLU A 210 -9.80 2.41 -12.49
C GLU A 210 -10.18 1.38 -11.41
N ALA A 211 -9.20 0.78 -10.76
CA ALA A 211 -9.43 -0.15 -9.67
C ALA A 211 -10.13 0.52 -8.48
N LEU A 212 -9.72 1.73 -8.09
CA LEU A 212 -10.36 2.50 -7.01
C LEU A 212 -11.82 2.84 -7.33
N LYS A 213 -12.16 3.11 -8.58
CA LYS A 213 -13.54 3.43 -9.00
C LYS A 213 -14.51 2.27 -8.80
N THR A 214 -14.04 1.03 -8.75
CA THR A 214 -14.91 -0.14 -8.45
C THR A 214 -15.42 -0.14 -7.02
N LEU A 215 -14.75 0.60 -6.11
CA LEU A 215 -15.06 0.70 -4.68
C LEU A 215 -16.07 1.83 -4.41
N ALA A 216 -17.23 1.76 -5.06
CA ALA A 216 -18.22 2.82 -5.11
C ALA A 216 -18.82 3.21 -3.73
N ALA A 217 -18.79 2.29 -2.76
CA ALA A 217 -19.18 2.57 -1.37
C ALA A 217 -18.26 3.59 -0.68
N GLN A 218 -17.08 3.88 -1.26
CA GLN A 218 -16.11 4.84 -0.73
C GLN A 218 -15.60 5.80 -1.83
N PRO A 219 -16.44 6.66 -2.40
CA PRO A 219 -16.10 7.50 -3.56
C PRO A 219 -14.95 8.50 -3.28
N ARG A 220 -14.67 8.78 -2.00
CA ARG A 220 -13.58 9.64 -1.55
C ARG A 220 -12.18 9.06 -1.84
N LEU A 221 -12.07 7.75 -2.07
CA LEU A 221 -10.76 7.10 -2.27
C LEU A 221 -10.01 7.63 -3.49
N VAL A 222 -10.71 7.89 -4.60
CA VAL A 222 -10.06 8.39 -5.81
C VAL A 222 -9.39 9.75 -5.58
N PRO A 223 -10.08 10.82 -5.14
CA PRO A 223 -9.44 12.11 -4.91
C PRO A 223 -8.39 12.05 -3.79
N GLU A 224 -8.67 11.38 -2.68
CA GLU A 224 -7.76 11.29 -1.55
C GLU A 224 -6.44 10.61 -1.91
N TYR A 225 -6.50 9.43 -2.56
CA TYR A 225 -5.29 8.71 -2.93
C TYR A 225 -4.59 9.27 -4.16
N THR A 226 -5.27 10.05 -5.00
CA THR A 226 -4.59 10.88 -6.00
C THR A 226 -3.67 11.90 -5.34
N VAL A 227 -4.15 12.62 -4.33
CA VAL A 227 -3.35 13.58 -3.56
C VAL A 227 -2.21 12.88 -2.81
N CYS A 228 -2.51 11.77 -2.12
CA CYS A 228 -1.51 11.01 -1.37
C CYS A 228 -0.39 10.50 -2.27
N ASN A 229 -0.72 9.86 -3.38
CA ASN A 229 0.27 9.31 -4.30
C ASN A 229 1.06 10.42 -5.02
N ARG A 230 0.44 11.58 -5.29
CA ARG A 230 1.15 12.75 -5.80
C ARG A 230 2.16 13.29 -4.78
N TRP A 231 1.76 13.40 -3.52
CA TRP A 231 2.65 13.80 -2.44
C TRP A 231 3.84 12.85 -2.30
N ARG A 232 3.60 11.54 -2.26
CA ARG A 232 4.67 10.54 -2.19
C ARG A 232 5.57 10.55 -3.44
N GLY A 233 5.01 10.89 -4.59
CA GLY A 233 5.77 11.13 -5.81
C GLY A 233 6.73 12.32 -5.67
N ILE A 234 6.26 13.44 -5.11
CA ILE A 234 7.10 14.62 -4.85
C ILE A 234 8.27 14.28 -3.93
N GLU A 235 8.04 13.52 -2.85
CA GLU A 235 9.08 13.11 -1.91
C GLU A 235 10.21 12.31 -2.56
N CYS A 236 9.92 11.51 -3.58
CA CYS A 236 10.90 10.67 -4.26
C CYS A 236 11.25 11.11 -5.70
N GLY A 237 10.82 12.31 -6.12
CA GLY A 237 11.12 12.84 -7.46
C GLY A 237 10.39 12.13 -8.59
N ARG A 238 9.17 11.64 -8.35
CA ARG A 238 8.29 10.98 -9.33
C ARG A 238 6.95 11.70 -9.46
N GLN A 239 6.17 11.36 -10.50
CA GLN A 239 4.83 11.95 -10.64
C GLN A 239 3.87 11.37 -9.61
N TYR A 240 3.84 10.06 -9.47
CA TYR A 240 3.06 9.34 -8.49
C TYR A 240 3.87 8.22 -7.86
N ALA A 241 3.77 8.05 -6.53
CA ALA A 241 4.40 6.95 -5.83
C ALA A 241 3.50 6.38 -4.72
N GLU A 242 3.76 5.15 -4.35
CA GLU A 242 3.30 4.52 -3.12
C GLU A 242 4.48 4.38 -2.15
N ALA A 243 4.21 4.52 -0.86
CA ALA A 243 5.23 4.57 0.16
C ALA A 243 5.06 3.45 1.20
N PHE A 244 6.19 2.92 1.65
CA PHE A 244 6.24 1.77 2.54
C PHE A 244 7.30 1.96 3.62
N VAL A 245 7.12 1.23 4.73
CA VAL A 245 8.14 1.03 5.75
C VAL A 245 8.46 -0.46 5.83
N ARG A 246 9.74 -0.80 5.78
CA ARG A 246 10.19 -2.20 5.90
C ARG A 246 10.09 -2.67 7.34
N TRP A 247 9.54 -3.85 7.55
CA TRP A 247 9.72 -4.60 8.78
C TRP A 247 11.11 -5.22 8.81
N ALA A 248 11.96 -4.69 9.67
CA ALA A 248 13.31 -5.21 9.86
C ALA A 248 13.50 -5.52 11.35
N PRO A 249 13.15 -6.74 11.81
CA PRO A 249 13.32 -7.14 13.21
C PRO A 249 14.81 -7.17 13.62
N ARG A 250 15.69 -7.28 12.62
CA ARG A 250 17.14 -7.12 12.78
C ARG A 250 17.65 -6.18 11.70
N PRO A 251 18.27 -5.06 12.06
CA PRO A 251 18.90 -4.21 11.04
C PRO A 251 19.99 -5.01 10.33
N PRO A 252 20.14 -4.82 9.01
CA PRO A 252 21.26 -5.42 8.31
C PRO A 252 22.58 -4.90 8.89
N VAL A 253 23.54 -5.78 9.11
CA VAL A 253 24.92 -5.37 9.39
C VAL A 253 25.50 -4.89 8.06
N GLN A 254 25.84 -3.63 7.98
CA GLN A 254 26.47 -3.03 6.80
C GLN A 254 27.72 -2.28 7.24
N ASP A 255 28.82 -2.59 6.61
CA ASP A 255 30.03 -1.80 6.74
C ASP A 255 29.84 -0.47 6.00
N LEU A 256 30.07 0.66 6.67
CA LEU A 256 29.80 2.00 6.15
C LEU A 256 30.58 2.33 4.88
N LEU A 257 31.69 1.64 4.64
CA LEU A 257 32.59 1.88 3.50
C LEU A 257 32.69 0.69 2.54
N GLY A 258 31.82 -0.32 2.69
CA GLY A 258 31.80 -1.48 1.80
C GLY A 258 33.05 -2.38 1.91
N VAL A 259 33.68 -2.41 3.10
CA VAL A 259 34.90 -3.20 3.40
C VAL A 259 34.49 -4.56 3.97
#